data_bf2673b1180092570290b2b9cf29c768
#
_entry.id   bf2673b1180092570290b2b9cf29c768
#
_cell.length_a   1.000
_cell.length_b   1.000
_cell.length_c   1.000
_cell.angle_alpha   90.00
_cell.angle_beta   90.00
_cell.angle_gamma   90.00
#
_symmetry.space_group_name_H-M   'P 1'
#
loop_
_entity.id
_entity.type
_entity.pdbx_description
1 polymer ?
#
loop_
_entity_poly.entity_id
_entity_poly.type
_entity_poly.pdbx_seq_one_letter_code
_entity_poly.pdbx_strand_id
1 'polypeptide(L)'
;MKKFKFVLFLAIFWTIIPAQVFGQEYVTVTASSGDGIYSLIRKSGPEPTPSIVAKFKALNEGILKGRDVLQIGRSYRVPSTAKVYPIFGKAYQNVSTTSERLKGHVYYIIAGHGGPDPGTIGKFEGLQLPEDEIAYDTSLRLARNLIQESATVYVIVRDDNDGIRDVEQFDIDTDEYYLGGGKIVRSQSQRLRDRTEIVNRLYRENKSWAKSQQMMSLHVDAYGGNFEPQIDVHFKAASKGGYALSRVLRDTMAAKYAEFQPNRVYKGGIDDSANYYVLNNSRPVAVLVELGNIRHSGDQYRLVKPGNRQAIADWLRDGLISAAGGKSL
;
A
#
# COMPACT_ATOMS: atom_id res chain seq x y z
N MET A 1 -23.21 66.80 -8.78
CA MET A 1 -22.84 65.96 -7.63
C MET A 1 -23.41 64.57 -7.86
N LYS A 2 -22.58 63.60 -8.34
CA LYS A 2 -23.00 62.19 -8.53
C LYS A 2 -22.60 61.41 -7.31
N LYS A 3 -23.58 60.82 -6.61
CA LYS A 3 -23.36 59.97 -5.44
C LYS A 3 -22.96 58.55 -5.93
N PHE A 4 -21.73 58.15 -5.66
CA PHE A 4 -21.25 56.79 -5.81
C PHE A 4 -21.80 55.94 -4.65
N LYS A 5 -22.58 54.90 -4.97
CA LYS A 5 -22.97 53.85 -4.02
C LYS A 5 -21.89 52.75 -4.05
N PHE A 6 -21.18 52.63 -2.92
CA PHE A 6 -20.26 51.50 -2.68
C PHE A 6 -21.10 50.26 -2.32
N VAL A 7 -21.06 49.25 -3.15
CA VAL A 7 -21.67 47.95 -2.83
C VAL A 7 -20.55 47.07 -2.26
N LEU A 8 -20.64 46.81 -0.97
CA LEU A 8 -19.72 45.93 -0.25
C LEU A 8 -20.12 44.47 -0.57
N PHE A 9 -19.31 43.74 -1.38
CA PHE A 9 -19.46 42.32 -1.59
C PHE A 9 -18.84 41.57 -0.38
N LEU A 10 -19.68 41.02 0.48
CA LEU A 10 -19.26 40.13 1.54
C LEU A 10 -19.00 38.76 0.88
N ALA A 11 -17.71 38.42 0.66
CA ALA A 11 -17.31 37.08 0.26
C ALA A 11 -17.42 36.14 1.46
N ILE A 12 -18.47 35.33 1.49
CA ILE A 12 -18.62 34.24 2.47
C ILE A 12 -17.66 33.13 2.06
N PHE A 13 -16.51 33.04 2.73
CA PHE A 13 -15.61 31.88 2.65
C PHE A 13 -16.30 30.72 3.36
N TRP A 14 -16.87 29.80 2.59
CA TRP A 14 -17.23 28.48 3.08
C TRP A 14 -15.92 27.69 3.32
N THR A 15 -15.49 27.62 4.56
CA THR A 15 -14.47 26.64 4.95
C THR A 15 -15.11 25.27 4.87
N ILE A 16 -14.78 24.52 3.83
CA ILE A 16 -15.09 23.10 3.76
C ILE A 16 -14.21 22.43 4.82
N ILE A 17 -14.78 22.21 6.00
CA ILE A 17 -14.18 21.31 6.99
C ILE A 17 -14.31 19.91 6.38
N PRO A 18 -13.21 19.20 6.09
CA PRO A 18 -13.32 17.83 5.63
C PRO A 18 -14.05 17.05 6.71
N ALA A 19 -15.15 16.38 6.34
CA ALA A 19 -15.85 15.46 7.22
C ALA A 19 -14.84 14.43 7.71
N GLN A 20 -14.50 14.48 8.99
CA GLN A 20 -13.73 13.41 9.64
C GLN A 20 -14.64 12.19 9.61
N VAL A 21 -14.34 11.25 8.73
CA VAL A 21 -14.93 9.92 8.76
C VAL A 21 -14.39 9.23 10.01
N PHE A 22 -15.16 9.27 11.10
CA PHE A 22 -14.83 8.56 12.32
C PHE A 22 -14.85 7.07 11.99
N GLY A 23 -13.70 6.42 12.04
CA GLY A 23 -13.60 4.98 12.01
C GLY A 23 -14.44 4.38 13.13
N GLN A 24 -14.92 3.15 12.95
CA GLN A 24 -15.70 2.46 13.97
C GLN A 24 -14.91 2.43 15.30
N GLU A 25 -15.46 2.99 16.37
CA GLU A 25 -14.75 3.15 17.66
C GLU A 25 -14.41 1.82 18.32
N TYR A 26 -15.02 0.72 17.88
CA TYR A 26 -14.79 -0.63 18.39
C TYR A 26 -15.04 -1.70 17.32
N VAL A 27 -14.43 -2.86 17.53
CA VAL A 27 -14.75 -4.11 16.84
C VAL A 27 -15.42 -5.07 17.84
N THR A 28 -16.30 -5.95 17.36
CA THR A 28 -16.93 -6.97 18.20
C THR A 28 -16.16 -8.27 18.11
N VAL A 29 -15.73 -8.81 19.26
CA VAL A 29 -14.94 -10.04 19.34
C VAL A 29 -15.54 -10.98 20.36
N THR A 30 -15.68 -12.27 20.00
CA THR A 30 -16.20 -13.30 20.90
C THR A 30 -15.07 -13.92 21.72
N ALA A 31 -15.25 -13.95 23.04
CA ALA A 31 -14.29 -14.54 23.95
C ALA A 31 -14.29 -16.08 23.85
N SER A 32 -13.09 -16.65 23.77
CA SER A 32 -12.85 -18.09 23.76
C SER A 32 -12.31 -18.57 25.12
N SER A 33 -12.19 -19.89 25.31
CA SER A 33 -11.56 -20.44 26.50
C SER A 33 -10.12 -19.92 26.69
N GLY A 34 -9.79 -19.45 27.89
CA GLY A 34 -8.48 -18.87 28.22
C GLY A 34 -8.35 -17.38 27.91
N ASP A 35 -9.39 -16.72 27.35
CA ASP A 35 -9.33 -15.29 27.12
C ASP A 35 -9.57 -14.48 28.39
N GLY A 36 -8.66 -13.56 28.65
CA GLY A 36 -8.85 -12.42 29.55
C GLY A 36 -8.97 -11.12 28.75
N ILE A 37 -9.22 -10.00 29.43
CA ILE A 37 -9.36 -8.69 28.80
C ILE A 37 -8.14 -8.36 27.92
N TYR A 38 -6.93 -8.59 28.43
CA TYR A 38 -5.69 -8.28 27.73
C TYR A 38 -5.48 -9.13 26.47
N SER A 39 -5.75 -10.45 26.55
CA SER A 39 -5.63 -11.34 25.40
C SER A 39 -6.68 -11.06 24.35
N LEU A 40 -7.93 -10.75 24.76
CA LEU A 40 -9.00 -10.42 23.84
C LEU A 40 -8.71 -9.11 23.07
N ILE A 41 -8.20 -8.08 23.76
CA ILE A 41 -7.77 -6.83 23.14
C ILE A 41 -6.64 -7.11 22.14
N ARG A 42 -5.62 -7.86 22.52
CA ARG A 42 -4.46 -8.17 21.67
C ARG A 42 -4.85 -8.97 20.42
N LYS A 43 -5.79 -9.90 20.53
CA LYS A 43 -6.36 -10.63 19.38
C LYS A 43 -7.03 -9.72 18.34
N SER A 44 -7.49 -8.54 18.74
CA SER A 44 -8.18 -7.57 17.88
C SER A 44 -7.23 -6.52 17.27
N GLY A 45 -5.93 -6.60 17.57
CA GLY A 45 -4.86 -5.78 17.02
C GLY A 45 -4.26 -4.71 17.94
N PRO A 46 -5.01 -3.98 18.79
CA PRO A 46 -4.37 -2.96 19.62
C PRO A 46 -3.58 -3.56 20.79
N GLU A 47 -2.46 -2.92 21.12
CA GLU A 47 -1.72 -3.25 22.37
C GLU A 47 -2.57 -2.83 23.57
N PRO A 48 -2.77 -3.71 24.58
CA PRO A 48 -3.61 -3.43 25.74
C PRO A 48 -2.94 -2.51 26.75
N THR A 49 -2.70 -1.26 26.36
CA THR A 49 -2.25 -0.21 27.26
C THR A 49 -3.31 0.11 28.32
N PRO A 50 -2.95 0.74 29.46
CA PRO A 50 -3.94 1.14 30.48
C PRO A 50 -5.11 1.94 29.90
N SER A 51 -4.85 2.83 28.94
CA SER A 51 -5.89 3.62 28.27
C SER A 51 -6.83 2.76 27.42
N ILE A 52 -6.31 1.80 26.66
CA ILE A 52 -7.11 0.88 25.82
C ILE A 52 -7.94 -0.04 26.70
N VAL A 53 -7.37 -0.55 27.79
CA VAL A 53 -8.09 -1.40 28.78
C VAL A 53 -9.22 -0.61 29.44
N ALA A 54 -8.99 0.65 29.82
CA ALA A 54 -10.04 1.52 30.38
C ALA A 54 -11.19 1.76 29.36
N LYS A 55 -10.87 2.03 28.11
CA LYS A 55 -11.87 2.15 27.01
C LYS A 55 -12.64 0.83 26.82
N PHE A 56 -11.95 -0.30 26.82
CA PHE A 56 -12.60 -1.62 26.73
C PHE A 56 -13.62 -1.81 27.84
N LYS A 57 -13.26 -1.53 29.10
CA LYS A 57 -14.14 -1.64 30.25
C LYS A 57 -15.36 -0.71 30.09
N ALA A 58 -15.17 0.54 29.69
CA ALA A 58 -16.25 1.50 29.46
C ALA A 58 -17.22 1.02 28.36
N LEU A 59 -16.71 0.53 27.22
CA LEU A 59 -17.53 0.00 26.13
C LEU A 59 -18.35 -1.23 26.52
N ASN A 60 -17.94 -1.96 27.55
CA ASN A 60 -18.54 -3.22 27.99
C ASN A 60 -19.10 -3.17 29.42
N GLU A 61 -19.29 -2.00 30.00
CA GLU A 61 -19.72 -1.83 31.39
C GLU A 61 -21.00 -2.61 31.70
N GLY A 62 -22.01 -2.52 30.81
CA GLY A 62 -23.28 -3.24 30.92
C GLY A 62 -23.13 -4.78 30.90
N ILE A 63 -22.04 -5.28 30.30
CA ILE A 63 -21.72 -6.71 30.21
C ILE A 63 -20.86 -7.15 31.39
N LEU A 64 -19.81 -6.38 31.69
CA LEU A 64 -18.82 -6.68 32.71
C LEU A 64 -19.39 -6.48 34.14
N LYS A 65 -20.27 -5.48 34.32
CA LYS A 65 -20.86 -5.12 35.63
C LYS A 65 -19.79 -4.99 36.73
N GLY A 66 -18.71 -4.28 36.42
CA GLY A 66 -17.57 -4.07 37.31
C GLY A 66 -16.62 -5.26 37.48
N ARG A 67 -16.79 -6.36 36.77
CA ARG A 67 -15.95 -7.54 36.81
C ARG A 67 -14.87 -7.49 35.73
N ASP A 68 -13.70 -8.05 35.99
CA ASP A 68 -12.59 -8.16 35.03
C ASP A 68 -12.53 -9.57 34.38
N VAL A 69 -13.60 -10.35 34.47
CA VAL A 69 -13.70 -11.71 33.93
C VAL A 69 -14.60 -11.75 32.72
N LEU A 70 -14.10 -12.35 31.64
CA LEU A 70 -14.85 -12.55 30.41
C LEU A 70 -15.65 -13.87 30.47
N GLN A 71 -16.81 -13.87 29.83
CA GLN A 71 -17.62 -15.08 29.66
C GLN A 71 -17.33 -15.71 28.30
N ILE A 72 -16.97 -16.99 28.28
CA ILE A 72 -16.71 -17.75 27.04
C ILE A 72 -17.99 -17.73 26.17
N GLY A 73 -17.80 -17.55 24.85
CA GLY A 73 -18.88 -17.48 23.88
C GLY A 73 -19.61 -16.14 23.83
N ARG A 74 -19.26 -15.19 24.71
CA ARG A 74 -19.87 -13.85 24.72
C ARG A 74 -19.05 -12.89 23.90
N SER A 75 -19.75 -12.04 23.13
CA SER A 75 -19.13 -10.99 22.33
C SER A 75 -18.91 -9.70 23.15
N TYR A 76 -17.75 -9.10 22.99
CA TYR A 76 -17.33 -7.86 23.62
C TYR A 76 -16.92 -6.81 22.58
N ARG A 77 -17.15 -5.53 22.89
CA ARG A 77 -16.69 -4.40 22.09
C ARG A 77 -15.24 -4.08 22.47
N VAL A 78 -14.32 -4.30 21.54
CA VAL A 78 -12.88 -3.97 21.75
C VAL A 78 -12.59 -2.64 21.07
N PRO A 79 -11.97 -1.65 21.75
CA PRO A 79 -11.62 -0.38 21.13
C PRO A 79 -10.87 -0.58 19.83
N SER A 80 -11.32 0.07 18.76
CA SER A 80 -10.62 0.04 17.48
C SER A 80 -9.65 1.20 17.41
N THR A 81 -8.41 0.94 17.00
CA THR A 81 -7.42 1.95 16.62
C THR A 81 -7.33 2.08 15.12
N ALA A 82 -8.19 1.36 14.38
CA ALA A 82 -8.21 1.36 12.94
C ALA A 82 -8.57 2.76 12.41
N LYS A 83 -7.78 3.23 11.47
CA LYS A 83 -8.14 4.35 10.62
C LYS A 83 -8.79 3.83 9.36
N VAL A 84 -9.76 4.59 8.83
CA VAL A 84 -10.44 4.24 7.59
C VAL A 84 -9.66 4.83 6.41
N TYR A 85 -9.30 3.97 5.48
CA TYR A 85 -8.65 4.30 4.22
C TYR A 85 -9.50 3.75 3.07
N PRO A 86 -10.47 4.52 2.54
CA PRO A 86 -11.41 4.05 1.52
C PRO A 86 -10.75 3.45 0.28
N ILE A 87 -9.58 3.95 -0.09
CA ILE A 87 -8.78 3.46 -1.22
C ILE A 87 -8.51 1.94 -1.18
N PHE A 88 -8.54 1.32 -0.01
CA PHE A 88 -8.34 -0.13 0.09
C PHE A 88 -9.62 -0.95 -0.15
N GLY A 89 -10.75 -0.29 -0.46
CA GLY A 89 -12.05 -0.95 -0.62
C GLY A 89 -12.67 -1.40 0.70
N LYS A 90 -13.97 -1.69 0.68
CA LYS A 90 -14.77 -1.97 1.89
C LYS A 90 -14.22 -3.09 2.78
N ALA A 91 -13.65 -4.14 2.18
CA ALA A 91 -13.11 -5.29 2.91
C ALA A 91 -11.83 -4.95 3.68
N TYR A 92 -11.02 -4.01 3.17
CA TYR A 92 -9.67 -3.73 3.65
C TYR A 92 -9.47 -2.31 4.18
N GLN A 93 -10.48 -1.44 4.11
CA GLN A 93 -10.37 -0.02 4.47
C GLN A 93 -10.02 0.25 5.93
N ASN A 94 -10.37 -0.66 6.85
CA ASN A 94 -10.04 -0.51 8.26
C ASN A 94 -8.61 -1.02 8.51
N VAL A 95 -7.70 -0.10 8.84
CA VAL A 95 -6.28 -0.40 9.03
C VAL A 95 -5.85 -0.02 10.42
N SER A 96 -5.53 -1.02 11.25
CA SER A 96 -4.92 -0.82 12.56
C SER A 96 -3.40 -0.82 12.44
N THR A 97 -2.74 0.07 13.17
CA THR A 97 -1.29 0.01 13.35
C THR A 97 -0.94 -1.21 14.22
N THR A 98 -0.07 -2.08 13.74
CA THR A 98 0.38 -3.29 14.41
C THR A 98 1.78 -3.13 15.02
N SER A 99 2.58 -2.21 14.50
CA SER A 99 3.90 -1.89 15.03
C SER A 99 4.33 -0.46 14.67
N GLU A 100 5.47 -0.02 15.21
CA GLU A 100 6.08 1.28 14.92
C GLU A 100 7.42 1.15 14.15
N ARG A 101 7.68 0.00 13.52
CA ARG A 101 8.96 -0.29 12.84
C ARG A 101 9.30 0.71 11.75
N LEU A 102 8.28 1.27 11.08
CA LEU A 102 8.46 2.26 10.00
C LEU A 102 7.99 3.67 10.39
N LYS A 103 7.84 3.96 11.69
CA LYS A 103 7.46 5.29 12.16
C LYS A 103 8.49 6.35 11.80
N GLY A 104 8.03 7.37 11.08
CA GLY A 104 8.86 8.45 10.56
C GLY A 104 9.46 8.16 9.17
N HIS A 105 9.21 6.98 8.58
CA HIS A 105 9.58 6.66 7.20
C HIS A 105 8.43 6.99 6.26
N VAL A 106 8.74 7.52 5.08
CA VAL A 106 7.78 7.94 4.06
C VAL A 106 7.96 7.12 2.79
N TYR A 107 6.86 6.61 2.27
CA TYR A 107 6.83 5.82 1.04
C TYR A 107 5.88 6.43 0.01
N TYR A 108 6.37 6.59 -1.21
CA TYR A 108 5.62 7.01 -2.39
C TYR A 108 5.41 5.78 -3.27
N ILE A 109 4.19 5.26 -3.30
CA ILE A 109 3.85 4.04 -4.05
C ILE A 109 3.17 4.45 -5.34
N ILE A 110 3.77 4.07 -6.47
CA ILE A 110 3.26 4.30 -7.82
C ILE A 110 2.86 2.94 -8.40
N ALA A 111 1.59 2.74 -8.70
CA ALA A 111 1.17 1.71 -9.64
C ALA A 111 1.58 2.14 -11.05
N GLY A 112 2.20 1.24 -11.80
CA GLY A 112 2.53 1.47 -13.21
C GLY A 112 1.28 1.69 -14.04
N HIS A 113 1.40 2.39 -15.16
CA HIS A 113 0.29 2.62 -16.09
C HIS A 113 -0.96 3.29 -15.48
N GLY A 114 -2.17 2.87 -15.85
CA GLY A 114 -3.44 3.42 -15.36
C GLY A 114 -4.04 4.51 -16.24
N GLY A 115 -5.33 4.82 -16.05
CA GLY A 115 -6.13 5.69 -16.90
C GLY A 115 -6.24 5.10 -18.31
N PRO A 116 -5.94 5.86 -19.36
CA PRO A 116 -6.06 5.38 -20.74
C PRO A 116 -4.93 4.42 -21.17
N ASP A 117 -4.11 3.93 -20.25
CA ASP A 117 -2.94 3.07 -20.52
C ASP A 117 -2.95 1.85 -19.61
N PRO A 118 -3.50 0.70 -20.05
CA PRO A 118 -3.54 -0.52 -19.27
C PRO A 118 -2.16 -1.22 -19.16
N GLY A 119 -1.11 -0.68 -19.77
CA GLY A 119 0.16 -1.36 -19.91
C GLY A 119 0.09 -2.57 -20.84
N THR A 120 0.87 -3.58 -20.56
CA THR A 120 0.79 -4.85 -21.31
C THR A 120 -0.36 -5.70 -20.81
N ILE A 121 -1.14 -6.28 -21.74
CA ILE A 121 -2.19 -7.22 -21.39
C ILE A 121 -1.71 -8.64 -21.69
N GLY A 122 -1.42 -9.38 -20.60
CA GLY A 122 -1.11 -10.80 -20.67
C GLY A 122 -2.36 -11.66 -20.83
N LYS A 123 -2.16 -12.96 -21.09
CA LYS A 123 -3.26 -13.95 -21.15
C LYS A 123 -2.83 -15.23 -20.45
N PHE A 124 -3.64 -15.70 -19.52
CA PHE A 124 -3.40 -16.95 -18.79
C PHE A 124 -4.71 -17.71 -18.63
N GLU A 125 -4.78 -18.94 -19.17
CA GLU A 125 -5.95 -19.82 -19.09
C GLU A 125 -7.28 -19.14 -19.48
N GLY A 126 -7.22 -18.28 -20.50
CA GLY A 126 -8.39 -17.52 -20.99
C GLY A 126 -8.67 -16.22 -20.25
N LEU A 127 -7.99 -15.95 -19.13
CA LEU A 127 -8.08 -14.69 -18.39
C LEU A 127 -7.19 -13.62 -19.01
N GLN A 128 -7.66 -12.38 -19.00
CA GLN A 128 -6.82 -11.21 -19.30
C GLN A 128 -6.10 -10.77 -18.03
N LEU A 129 -4.84 -10.38 -18.20
CA LEU A 129 -3.96 -9.91 -17.14
C LEU A 129 -3.48 -8.49 -17.49
N PRO A 130 -4.26 -7.45 -17.20
CA PRO A 130 -3.82 -6.07 -17.41
C PRO A 130 -2.74 -5.71 -16.39
N GLU A 131 -1.65 -5.13 -16.87
CA GLU A 131 -0.49 -4.78 -16.05
C GLU A 131 -0.83 -3.77 -14.97
N ASP A 132 -1.56 -2.71 -15.34
CA ASP A 132 -1.94 -1.63 -14.43
C ASP A 132 -2.76 -2.14 -13.23
N GLU A 133 -3.73 -3.00 -13.48
CA GLU A 133 -4.61 -3.58 -12.45
C GLU A 133 -3.86 -4.48 -11.46
N ILE A 134 -2.95 -5.32 -11.98
CA ILE A 134 -2.10 -6.16 -11.15
C ILE A 134 -1.14 -5.30 -10.32
N ALA A 135 -0.56 -4.28 -10.94
CA ALA A 135 0.33 -3.34 -10.29
C ALA A 135 -0.42 -2.53 -9.22
N TYR A 136 -1.65 -2.10 -9.51
CA TYR A 136 -2.50 -1.34 -8.59
C TYR A 136 -2.89 -2.17 -7.37
N ASP A 137 -3.48 -3.36 -7.56
CA ASP A 137 -3.86 -4.26 -6.46
C ASP A 137 -2.67 -4.58 -5.55
N THR A 138 -1.50 -4.89 -6.13
CA THR A 138 -0.28 -5.19 -5.36
C THR A 138 0.25 -3.94 -4.64
N SER A 139 0.17 -2.76 -5.27
CA SER A 139 0.53 -1.48 -4.67
C SER A 139 -0.33 -1.13 -3.46
N LEU A 140 -1.63 -1.37 -3.53
CA LEU A 140 -2.55 -1.16 -2.42
C LEU A 140 -2.26 -2.11 -1.25
N ARG A 141 -1.97 -3.40 -1.53
CA ARG A 141 -1.55 -4.38 -0.50
C ARG A 141 -0.28 -3.92 0.20
N LEU A 142 0.73 -3.51 -0.55
CA LEU A 142 1.97 -2.96 0.00
C LEU A 142 1.71 -1.70 0.83
N ALA A 143 0.96 -0.75 0.31
CA ALA A 143 0.62 0.49 1.01
C ALA A 143 -0.08 0.20 2.36
N ARG A 144 -1.05 -0.70 2.36
CA ARG A 144 -1.75 -1.12 3.57
C ARG A 144 -0.80 -1.75 4.60
N ASN A 145 0.08 -2.66 4.15
CA ASN A 145 1.08 -3.29 5.01
C ASN A 145 2.03 -2.26 5.65
N LEU A 146 2.49 -1.27 4.88
CA LEU A 146 3.39 -0.22 5.39
C LEU A 146 2.69 0.69 6.41
N ILE A 147 1.42 1.02 6.20
CA ILE A 147 0.60 1.79 7.17
C ILE A 147 0.46 1.02 8.49
N GLN A 148 0.28 -0.29 8.44
CA GLN A 148 0.25 -1.14 9.63
C GLN A 148 1.55 -1.07 10.45
N GLU A 149 2.67 -0.78 9.81
CA GLU A 149 3.99 -0.57 10.42
C GLU A 149 4.26 0.89 10.84
N SER A 150 3.23 1.73 10.88
CA SER A 150 3.32 3.19 11.20
C SER A 150 4.04 4.03 10.16
N ALA A 151 4.22 3.56 8.93
CA ALA A 151 4.76 4.39 7.86
C ALA A 151 3.76 5.48 7.43
N THR A 152 4.28 6.58 6.91
CA THR A 152 3.50 7.53 6.10
C THR A 152 3.55 7.07 4.65
N VAL A 153 2.40 6.82 4.03
CA VAL A 153 2.31 6.27 2.68
C VAL A 153 1.45 7.16 1.79
N TYR A 154 1.97 7.47 0.61
CA TYR A 154 1.25 8.17 -0.45
C TYR A 154 1.09 7.23 -1.64
N VAL A 155 -0.15 6.86 -1.97
CA VAL A 155 -0.50 6.15 -3.20
C VAL A 155 -0.73 7.20 -4.28
N ILE A 156 0.08 7.18 -5.33
CA ILE A 156 0.15 8.27 -6.33
C ILE A 156 -0.90 8.12 -7.44
N VAL A 157 -1.14 6.90 -7.91
CA VAL A 157 -2.25 6.55 -8.80
C VAL A 157 -3.37 6.01 -7.94
N ARG A 158 -4.59 6.49 -8.15
CA ARG A 158 -5.75 6.19 -7.32
C ARG A 158 -6.94 5.84 -8.18
N ASP A 159 -7.80 5.04 -7.60
CA ASP A 159 -9.09 4.66 -8.13
C ASP A 159 -10.10 4.67 -6.97
N ASP A 160 -11.32 5.19 -7.20
CA ASP A 160 -12.34 5.30 -6.14
C ASP A 160 -13.26 4.07 -6.06
N ASN A 161 -13.38 3.31 -7.14
CA ASN A 161 -14.23 2.13 -7.23
C ASN A 161 -13.44 0.83 -7.05
N ASP A 162 -12.13 0.85 -7.28
CA ASP A 162 -11.24 -0.28 -7.16
C ASP A 162 -10.34 -0.19 -5.92
N GLY A 163 -10.51 -1.17 -5.03
CA GLY A 163 -9.68 -1.35 -3.85
C GLY A 163 -8.78 -2.58 -3.99
N ILE A 164 -8.39 -3.17 -2.86
CA ILE A 164 -7.75 -4.49 -2.82
C ILE A 164 -8.79 -5.54 -3.22
N ARG A 165 -8.47 -6.35 -4.23
CA ARG A 165 -9.40 -7.33 -4.84
C ARG A 165 -8.86 -8.75 -4.74
N ASP A 166 -9.60 -9.63 -4.07
CA ASP A 166 -9.28 -11.04 -3.97
C ASP A 166 -9.87 -11.84 -5.15
N VAL A 167 -9.59 -11.36 -6.36
CA VAL A 167 -10.03 -11.96 -7.63
C VAL A 167 -8.85 -12.43 -8.45
N GLU A 168 -9.09 -13.35 -9.37
CA GLU A 168 -8.08 -13.85 -10.32
C GLU A 168 -8.12 -13.08 -11.64
N GLN A 169 -9.26 -12.51 -11.98
CA GLN A 169 -9.48 -11.69 -13.18
C GLN A 169 -9.77 -10.25 -12.79
N PHE A 170 -9.19 -9.32 -13.51
CA PHE A 170 -9.47 -7.90 -13.42
C PHE A 170 -10.17 -7.43 -14.68
N ASP A 171 -11.16 -6.55 -14.51
CA ASP A 171 -11.74 -5.80 -15.60
C ASP A 171 -10.83 -4.59 -15.92
N ILE A 172 -10.67 -4.30 -17.20
CA ILE A 172 -9.90 -3.15 -17.65
C ILE A 172 -10.82 -1.93 -17.63
N ASP A 173 -10.44 -0.91 -16.88
CA ASP A 173 -11.13 0.37 -16.93
C ASP A 173 -10.17 1.54 -17.21
N THR A 174 -10.56 2.79 -17.00
CA THR A 174 -9.76 3.95 -17.38
C THR A 174 -10.05 5.17 -16.51
N ASP A 175 -10.58 4.97 -15.31
CA ASP A 175 -11.06 6.05 -14.45
C ASP A 175 -10.08 6.43 -13.33
N GLU A 176 -8.88 5.83 -13.32
CA GLU A 176 -7.83 6.19 -12.40
C GLU A 176 -7.39 7.66 -12.57
N TYR A 177 -6.96 8.21 -11.46
CA TYR A 177 -6.53 9.59 -11.36
C TYR A 177 -5.31 9.73 -10.44
N TYR A 178 -4.67 10.89 -10.44
CA TYR A 178 -3.54 11.17 -9.57
C TYR A 178 -3.97 11.63 -8.18
N LEU A 179 -3.16 11.33 -7.18
CA LEU A 179 -3.28 11.92 -5.85
C LEU A 179 -3.34 13.45 -5.93
N GLY A 180 -4.49 14.00 -5.53
CA GLY A 180 -4.84 15.41 -5.69
C GLY A 180 -5.87 15.68 -6.80
N GLY A 181 -6.39 14.64 -7.46
CA GLY A 181 -7.51 14.72 -8.41
C GLY A 181 -7.12 15.00 -9.87
N GLY A 182 -5.81 14.96 -10.20
CA GLY A 182 -5.34 15.18 -11.57
C GLY A 182 -5.66 13.99 -12.48
N LYS A 183 -6.21 14.26 -13.68
CA LYS A 183 -6.54 13.24 -14.68
C LYS A 183 -5.28 12.64 -15.29
N ILE A 184 -5.27 11.32 -15.49
CA ILE A 184 -4.23 10.60 -16.21
C ILE A 184 -4.48 10.77 -17.73
N VAL A 185 -3.46 11.22 -18.45
CA VAL A 185 -3.57 11.52 -19.91
C VAL A 185 -2.90 10.43 -20.75
N ARG A 186 -3.24 10.36 -22.05
CA ARG A 186 -2.66 9.37 -22.98
C ARG A 186 -1.13 9.52 -23.18
N SER A 187 -0.61 10.74 -23.11
CA SER A 187 0.82 11.00 -23.34
C SER A 187 1.69 10.34 -22.30
N GLN A 188 2.45 9.31 -22.65
CA GLN A 188 3.37 8.62 -21.76
C GLN A 188 4.35 9.58 -21.09
N SER A 189 4.98 10.46 -21.86
CA SER A 189 5.94 11.42 -21.31
C SER A 189 5.30 12.37 -20.29
N GLN A 190 4.04 12.75 -20.48
CA GLN A 190 3.30 13.57 -19.54
C GLN A 190 2.98 12.77 -18.28
N ARG A 191 2.48 11.54 -18.40
CA ARG A 191 2.22 10.66 -17.27
C ARG A 191 3.45 10.46 -16.37
N LEU A 192 4.62 10.25 -16.98
CA LEU A 192 5.88 10.07 -16.23
C LEU A 192 6.27 11.36 -15.49
N ARG A 193 6.10 12.53 -16.14
CA ARG A 193 6.34 13.84 -15.49
C ARG A 193 5.40 14.07 -14.32
N ASP A 194 4.09 13.92 -14.54
CA ASP A 194 3.07 14.20 -13.53
C ASP A 194 3.30 13.40 -12.25
N ARG A 195 3.55 12.09 -12.38
CA ARG A 195 3.87 11.20 -11.24
C ARG A 195 5.12 11.67 -10.49
N THR A 196 6.16 11.97 -11.24
CA THR A 196 7.44 12.42 -10.67
C THR A 196 7.31 13.77 -9.96
N GLU A 197 6.55 14.70 -10.54
CA GLU A 197 6.29 16.02 -9.93
C GLU A 197 5.50 15.91 -8.63
N ILE A 198 4.47 15.06 -8.57
CA ILE A 198 3.72 14.78 -7.35
C ILE A 198 4.64 14.22 -6.26
N VAL A 199 5.43 13.19 -6.58
CA VAL A 199 6.41 12.61 -5.65
C VAL A 199 7.40 13.67 -5.16
N ASN A 200 7.95 14.47 -6.07
CA ASN A 200 8.95 15.47 -5.73
C ASN A 200 8.38 16.63 -4.91
N ARG A 201 7.13 17.00 -5.11
CA ARG A 201 6.41 17.97 -4.27
C ARG A 201 6.25 17.42 -2.85
N LEU A 202 5.70 16.23 -2.71
CA LEU A 202 5.51 15.55 -1.43
C LEU A 202 6.84 15.30 -0.70
N TYR A 203 7.90 14.97 -1.44
CA TYR A 203 9.25 14.83 -0.88
C TYR A 203 9.72 16.12 -0.19
N ARG A 204 9.50 17.28 -0.83
CA ARG A 204 9.86 18.57 -0.22
C ARG A 204 9.06 18.88 1.03
N GLU A 205 7.75 18.58 0.99
CA GLU A 205 6.83 18.79 2.12
C GLU A 205 7.21 17.93 3.34
N ASN A 206 7.67 16.72 3.13
CA ASN A 206 8.01 15.78 4.20
C ASN A 206 9.48 15.89 4.68
N LYS A 207 10.34 16.64 3.98
CA LYS A 207 11.80 16.65 4.20
C LYS A 207 12.22 17.03 5.62
N SER A 208 11.48 17.89 6.30
CA SER A 208 11.86 18.42 7.61
C SER A 208 11.71 17.42 8.76
N TRP A 209 10.86 16.40 8.61
CA TRP A 209 10.54 15.47 9.68
C TRP A 209 10.78 13.99 9.34
N ALA A 210 10.82 13.65 8.05
CA ALA A 210 10.98 12.27 7.63
C ALA A 210 12.39 11.74 7.90
N LYS A 211 12.49 10.57 8.54
CA LYS A 211 13.75 9.85 8.75
C LYS A 211 14.35 9.35 7.44
N SER A 212 13.50 8.84 6.55
CA SER A 212 13.84 8.48 5.18
C SER A 212 12.63 8.62 4.27
N GLN A 213 12.88 8.74 2.99
CA GLN A 213 11.84 8.84 1.98
C GLN A 213 12.23 7.98 0.78
N GLN A 214 11.33 7.09 0.36
CA GLN A 214 11.56 6.11 -0.69
C GLN A 214 10.40 6.09 -1.67
N MET A 215 10.69 5.91 -2.95
CA MET A 215 9.69 5.74 -3.99
C MET A 215 9.78 4.30 -4.55
N MET A 216 8.64 3.63 -4.63
CA MET A 216 8.48 2.32 -5.21
C MET A 216 7.51 2.42 -6.39
N SER A 217 7.96 2.11 -7.61
CA SER A 217 7.10 2.02 -8.79
C SER A 217 6.89 0.56 -9.13
N LEU A 218 5.66 0.06 -9.03
CA LEU A 218 5.33 -1.34 -9.27
C LEU A 218 4.81 -1.51 -10.70
N HIS A 219 5.35 -2.49 -11.40
CA HIS A 219 5.07 -2.86 -12.79
C HIS A 219 5.00 -4.37 -12.96
N VAL A 220 4.60 -4.83 -14.13
CA VAL A 220 4.75 -6.22 -14.56
C VAL A 220 5.46 -6.21 -15.92
N ASP A 221 6.69 -6.70 -15.96
CA ASP A 221 7.51 -6.67 -17.19
C ASP A 221 6.89 -7.51 -18.32
N ALA A 222 7.12 -7.09 -19.54
CA ALA A 222 6.78 -7.83 -20.76
C ALA A 222 8.06 -8.27 -21.49
N TYR A 223 8.97 -8.89 -20.74
CA TYR A 223 10.31 -9.25 -21.21
C TYR A 223 10.30 -10.45 -22.14
N GLY A 224 11.06 -10.37 -23.22
CA GLY A 224 11.28 -11.44 -24.18
C GLY A 224 10.62 -11.16 -25.54
N GLY A 225 10.95 -12.04 -26.50
CA GLY A 225 10.39 -12.08 -27.84
C GLY A 225 10.01 -13.52 -28.17
N ASN A 226 10.93 -14.27 -28.81
CA ASN A 226 10.76 -15.70 -29.05
C ASN A 226 11.03 -16.58 -27.81
N PHE A 227 11.60 -16.02 -26.76
CA PHE A 227 11.87 -16.66 -25.48
C PHE A 227 11.35 -15.76 -24.35
N GLU A 228 10.46 -16.28 -23.54
CA GLU A 228 9.77 -15.58 -22.47
C GLU A 228 10.28 -16.10 -21.11
N PRO A 229 11.37 -15.55 -20.55
CA PRO A 229 11.96 -16.08 -19.33
C PRO A 229 11.08 -15.77 -18.12
N GLN A 230 11.09 -16.66 -17.14
CA GLN A 230 10.60 -16.38 -15.80
C GLN A 230 11.59 -15.44 -15.10
N ILE A 231 11.09 -14.32 -14.57
CA ILE A 231 11.93 -13.34 -13.87
C ILE A 231 11.60 -13.19 -12.39
N ASP A 232 10.49 -13.75 -11.91
CA ASP A 232 9.98 -13.53 -10.57
C ASP A 232 9.81 -12.02 -10.24
N VAL A 233 10.11 -11.61 -9.01
CA VAL A 233 10.15 -10.18 -8.65
C VAL A 233 11.55 -9.65 -8.97
N HIS A 234 11.63 -8.70 -9.87
CA HIS A 234 12.88 -8.10 -10.33
C HIS A 234 12.93 -6.62 -10.00
N PHE A 235 14.12 -6.07 -9.78
CA PHE A 235 14.31 -4.69 -9.33
C PHE A 235 15.12 -3.90 -10.33
N LYS A 236 14.76 -2.62 -10.54
CA LYS A 236 15.49 -1.70 -11.40
C LYS A 236 15.85 -0.43 -10.62
N ALA A 237 17.09 0.02 -10.74
CA ALA A 237 17.61 1.17 -10.03
C ALA A 237 18.50 2.03 -10.95
N ALA A 238 18.51 3.34 -10.71
CA ALA A 238 19.31 4.30 -11.46
C ALA A 238 20.28 5.11 -10.56
N SER A 239 20.36 4.77 -9.27
CA SER A 239 21.20 5.46 -8.30
C SER A 239 21.86 4.50 -7.32
N LYS A 240 22.96 4.92 -6.68
CA LYS A 240 23.60 4.12 -5.62
C LYS A 240 22.64 3.78 -4.47
N GLY A 241 21.79 4.74 -4.05
CA GLY A 241 20.78 4.52 -3.02
C GLY A 241 19.70 3.54 -3.47
N GLY A 242 19.21 3.67 -4.70
CA GLY A 242 18.25 2.74 -5.32
C GLY A 242 18.83 1.32 -5.42
N TYR A 243 20.07 1.19 -5.86
CA TYR A 243 20.76 -0.10 -5.93
C TYR A 243 20.93 -0.75 -4.55
N ALA A 244 21.34 0.02 -3.54
CA ALA A 244 21.46 -0.49 -2.17
C ALA A 244 20.12 -1.00 -1.62
N LEU A 245 19.03 -0.24 -1.86
CA LEU A 245 17.68 -0.64 -1.48
C LEU A 245 17.24 -1.90 -2.25
N SER A 246 17.46 -1.93 -3.57
CA SER A 246 17.14 -3.09 -4.43
C SER A 246 17.86 -4.37 -3.96
N ARG A 247 19.09 -4.27 -3.47
CA ARG A 247 19.81 -5.42 -2.90
C ARG A 247 19.09 -6.00 -1.68
N VAL A 248 18.70 -5.15 -0.73
CA VAL A 248 17.97 -5.61 0.47
C VAL A 248 16.65 -6.26 0.08
N LEU A 249 15.91 -5.65 -0.83
CA LEU A 249 14.63 -6.18 -1.33
C LEU A 249 14.81 -7.54 -2.04
N ARG A 250 15.79 -7.64 -2.95
CA ARG A 250 16.11 -8.86 -3.68
C ARG A 250 16.55 -9.98 -2.72
N ASP A 251 17.40 -9.68 -1.75
CA ASP A 251 17.90 -10.66 -0.79
C ASP A 251 16.77 -11.15 0.13
N THR A 252 15.86 -10.26 0.52
CA THR A 252 14.65 -10.63 1.27
C THR A 252 13.75 -11.54 0.44
N MET A 253 13.49 -11.20 -0.83
CA MET A 253 12.72 -12.05 -1.74
C MET A 253 13.36 -13.43 -1.88
N ALA A 254 14.67 -13.50 -2.12
CA ALA A 254 15.38 -14.78 -2.26
C ALA A 254 15.27 -15.63 -1.00
N ALA A 255 15.41 -15.05 0.19
CA ALA A 255 15.23 -15.75 1.45
C ALA A 255 13.80 -16.28 1.64
N LYS A 256 12.79 -15.48 1.32
CA LYS A 256 11.39 -15.90 1.38
C LYS A 256 11.04 -17.00 0.37
N TYR A 257 11.58 -16.91 -0.85
CA TYR A 257 11.42 -18.01 -1.80
C TYR A 257 12.08 -19.29 -1.29
N ALA A 258 13.27 -19.24 -0.71
CA ALA A 258 13.93 -20.39 -0.12
C ALA A 258 13.14 -20.99 1.04
N GLU A 259 12.50 -20.15 1.86
CA GLU A 259 11.67 -20.57 2.99
C GLU A 259 10.36 -21.24 2.54
N PHE A 260 9.61 -20.59 1.65
CA PHE A 260 8.26 -21.04 1.28
C PHE A 260 8.19 -21.92 0.02
N GLN A 261 9.25 -21.93 -0.79
CA GLN A 261 9.35 -22.70 -2.03
C GLN A 261 10.75 -23.35 -2.16
N PRO A 262 11.15 -24.23 -1.22
CA PRO A 262 12.53 -24.73 -1.14
C PRO A 262 13.00 -25.53 -2.37
N ASN A 263 12.06 -26.04 -3.17
CA ASN A 263 12.35 -26.79 -4.40
C ASN A 263 12.45 -25.89 -5.64
N ARG A 264 12.41 -24.58 -5.48
CA ARG A 264 12.42 -23.60 -6.57
C ARG A 264 13.52 -22.57 -6.38
N VAL A 265 14.28 -22.31 -7.44
CA VAL A 265 15.28 -21.23 -7.45
C VAL A 265 14.60 -19.92 -7.80
N TYR A 266 14.78 -18.90 -6.96
CA TYR A 266 14.37 -17.53 -7.24
C TYR A 266 15.14 -16.98 -8.44
N LYS A 267 14.42 -16.39 -9.40
CA LYS A 267 14.97 -15.88 -10.68
C LYS A 267 15.16 -14.37 -10.69
N GLY A 268 14.64 -13.68 -9.69
CA GLY A 268 14.70 -12.21 -9.62
C GLY A 268 16.12 -11.68 -9.48
N GLY A 269 16.36 -10.56 -10.11
CA GLY A 269 17.66 -9.88 -10.15
C GLY A 269 17.55 -8.38 -9.93
N ILE A 270 18.62 -7.67 -10.22
CA ILE A 270 18.70 -6.22 -10.18
C ILE A 270 19.31 -5.73 -11.49
N ASP A 271 18.64 -4.79 -12.16
CA ASP A 271 19.22 -3.94 -13.20
C ASP A 271 19.58 -2.59 -12.58
N ASP A 272 20.88 -2.31 -12.45
CA ASP A 272 21.43 -1.09 -11.84
C ASP A 272 21.81 -0.02 -12.88
N SER A 273 21.63 -0.34 -14.15
CA SER A 273 21.81 0.55 -15.30
C SER A 273 20.51 1.09 -15.88
N ALA A 274 19.40 0.89 -15.15
CA ALA A 274 18.06 1.21 -15.64
C ALA A 274 17.86 2.70 -15.94
N ASN A 275 17.56 3.03 -17.20
CA ASN A 275 17.35 4.39 -17.67
C ASN A 275 15.86 4.73 -17.75
N TYR A 276 15.17 4.70 -16.61
CA TYR A 276 13.75 5.04 -16.54
C TYR A 276 13.54 6.46 -16.01
N TYR A 277 12.61 7.20 -16.63
CA TYR A 277 12.35 8.60 -16.29
C TYR A 277 12.04 8.77 -14.79
N VAL A 278 11.18 7.95 -14.23
CA VAL A 278 10.78 8.02 -12.81
C VAL A 278 11.94 7.76 -11.86
N LEU A 279 12.88 6.88 -12.21
CA LEU A 279 14.07 6.60 -11.40
C LEU A 279 15.08 7.74 -11.42
N ASN A 280 15.28 8.34 -12.62
CA ASN A 280 16.27 9.40 -12.81
C ASN A 280 15.80 10.78 -12.31
N ASN A 281 14.48 11.00 -12.27
CA ASN A 281 13.94 12.33 -11.96
C ASN A 281 13.24 12.42 -10.60
N SER A 282 13.09 11.31 -9.86
CA SER A 282 12.57 11.30 -8.50
C SER A 282 13.64 11.72 -7.49
N ARG A 283 13.28 12.58 -6.54
CA ARG A 283 14.19 13.06 -5.47
C ARG A 283 14.41 12.02 -4.34
N PRO A 284 13.40 11.28 -3.88
CA PRO A 284 13.62 10.21 -2.93
C PRO A 284 14.45 9.07 -3.53
N VAL A 285 15.00 8.22 -2.69
CA VAL A 285 15.58 6.94 -3.14
C VAL A 285 14.50 6.17 -3.90
N ALA A 286 14.77 5.79 -5.14
CA ALA A 286 13.78 5.26 -6.07
C ALA A 286 14.16 3.86 -6.56
N VAL A 287 13.17 2.95 -6.55
CA VAL A 287 13.25 1.59 -7.10
C VAL A 287 12.01 1.32 -7.94
N LEU A 288 12.20 0.74 -9.11
CA LEU A 288 11.11 0.15 -9.90
C LEU A 288 11.13 -1.37 -9.65
N VAL A 289 9.95 -1.91 -9.40
CA VAL A 289 9.73 -3.32 -9.08
C VAL A 289 8.91 -3.94 -10.19
N GLU A 290 9.49 -4.88 -10.89
CA GLU A 290 8.78 -5.76 -11.83
C GLU A 290 8.28 -6.97 -11.04
N LEU A 291 6.97 -7.13 -10.94
CA LEU A 291 6.34 -8.19 -10.14
C LEU A 291 6.48 -9.59 -10.78
N GLY A 292 6.85 -9.63 -12.04
CA GLY A 292 7.03 -10.82 -12.85
C GLY A 292 7.07 -10.49 -14.34
N ASN A 293 7.19 -11.51 -15.18
CA ASN A 293 7.02 -11.40 -16.63
C ASN A 293 5.58 -11.77 -17.02
N ILE A 294 4.83 -10.80 -17.50
CA ILE A 294 3.41 -10.97 -17.88
C ILE A 294 3.22 -11.93 -19.06
N ARG A 295 4.29 -12.30 -19.76
CA ARG A 295 4.29 -13.27 -20.88
C ARG A 295 4.64 -14.69 -20.45
N HIS A 296 5.29 -14.86 -19.28
CA HIS A 296 5.72 -16.18 -18.81
C HIS A 296 4.66 -16.85 -17.94
N SER A 297 4.23 -18.07 -18.31
CA SER A 297 3.12 -18.79 -17.65
C SER A 297 3.31 -18.99 -16.13
N GLY A 298 4.53 -19.25 -15.66
CA GLY A 298 4.82 -19.40 -14.24
C GLY A 298 4.71 -18.11 -13.45
N ASP A 299 5.06 -16.95 -14.06
CA ASP A 299 4.86 -15.64 -13.44
C ASP A 299 3.38 -15.22 -13.52
N GLN A 300 2.70 -15.49 -14.63
CA GLN A 300 1.26 -15.27 -14.78
C GLN A 300 0.47 -16.03 -13.69
N TYR A 301 0.74 -17.34 -13.52
CA TYR A 301 0.11 -18.15 -12.48
C TYR A 301 0.28 -17.54 -11.09
N ARG A 302 1.47 -17.00 -10.79
CA ARG A 302 1.74 -16.35 -9.52
C ARG A 302 0.97 -15.06 -9.36
N LEU A 303 0.90 -14.23 -10.40
CA LEU A 303 0.24 -12.91 -10.37
C LEU A 303 -1.28 -12.99 -10.37
N VAL A 304 -1.87 -13.99 -11.01
CA VAL A 304 -3.32 -14.26 -11.02
C VAL A 304 -3.85 -14.52 -9.60
N LYS A 305 -3.09 -15.22 -8.75
CA LYS A 305 -3.56 -15.62 -7.42
C LYS A 305 -3.45 -14.47 -6.41
N PRO A 306 -4.58 -14.02 -5.80
CA PRO A 306 -4.56 -12.91 -4.85
C PRO A 306 -3.66 -13.18 -3.63
N GLY A 307 -3.62 -14.43 -3.14
CA GLY A 307 -2.71 -14.80 -2.05
C GLY A 307 -1.24 -14.62 -2.39
N ASN A 308 -0.84 -14.83 -3.65
CA ASN A 308 0.53 -14.60 -4.09
C ASN A 308 0.84 -13.11 -4.23
N ARG A 309 -0.08 -12.28 -4.70
CA ARG A 309 0.08 -10.82 -4.70
C ARG A 309 0.22 -10.28 -3.28
N GLN A 310 -0.56 -10.82 -2.33
CA GLN A 310 -0.40 -10.49 -0.92
C GLN A 310 0.98 -10.92 -0.39
N ALA A 311 1.44 -12.13 -0.68
CA ALA A 311 2.77 -12.60 -0.26
C ALA A 311 3.90 -11.71 -0.81
N ILE A 312 3.82 -11.30 -2.07
CA ILE A 312 4.79 -10.34 -2.66
C ILE A 312 4.78 -9.02 -1.88
N ALA A 313 3.60 -8.47 -1.59
CA ALA A 313 3.47 -7.24 -0.82
C ALA A 313 4.01 -7.39 0.62
N ASP A 314 3.79 -8.54 1.27
CA ASP A 314 4.32 -8.84 2.59
C ASP A 314 5.86 -8.90 2.57
N TRP A 315 6.44 -9.56 1.58
CA TRP A 315 7.89 -9.70 1.46
C TRP A 315 8.59 -8.39 1.05
N LEU A 316 7.93 -7.55 0.24
CA LEU A 316 8.40 -6.19 -0.03
C LEU A 316 8.39 -5.34 1.25
N ARG A 317 7.32 -5.40 2.06
CA ARG A 317 7.28 -4.74 3.38
C ARG A 317 8.43 -5.21 4.27
N ASP A 318 8.69 -6.52 4.36
CA ASP A 318 9.78 -7.07 5.18
C ASP A 318 11.15 -6.55 4.74
N GLY A 319 11.38 -6.48 3.44
CA GLY A 319 12.59 -5.88 2.87
C GLY A 319 12.73 -4.38 3.20
N LEU A 320 11.63 -3.63 3.14
CA LEU A 320 11.62 -2.21 3.49
C LEU A 320 11.87 -1.97 4.98
N ILE A 321 11.35 -2.85 5.86
CA ILE A 321 11.65 -2.84 7.29
C ILE A 321 13.14 -3.11 7.54
N SER A 322 13.71 -4.10 6.86
CA SER A 322 15.13 -4.43 6.95
C SER A 322 15.99 -3.24 6.48
N ALA A 323 15.62 -2.59 5.37
CA ALA A 323 16.31 -1.41 4.86
C ALA A 323 16.22 -0.19 5.79
N ALA A 324 15.16 -0.08 6.58
CA ALA A 324 14.99 0.96 7.59
C ALA A 324 15.79 0.71 8.87
N GLY A 325 16.54 -0.41 8.97
CA GLY A 325 17.27 -0.83 10.16
C GLY A 325 16.40 -1.56 11.19
N GLY A 326 15.17 -1.93 10.82
CA GLY A 326 14.30 -2.78 11.61
C GLY A 326 14.66 -4.26 11.44
N LYS A 327 14.40 -5.09 12.48
CA LYS A 327 14.44 -6.55 12.30
C LYS A 327 13.18 -6.97 11.54
N SER A 328 13.34 -7.72 10.45
CA SER A 328 12.23 -8.48 9.85
C SER A 328 11.85 -9.61 10.82
N LEU A 329 10.57 -9.90 10.88
CA LEU A 329 10.06 -11.03 11.65
C LEU A 329 10.40 -12.36 10.98
#